data_cbd2f5302ea29443eee2468d141bb18b
#
_entry.id   cbd2f5302ea29443eee2468d141bb18b
#
_cell.length_a   1.000
_cell.length_b   1.000
_cell.length_c   1.000
_cell.angle_alpha   90.00
_cell.angle_beta   90.00
_cell.angle_gamma   90.00
#
_symmetry.space_group_name_H-M   'P 1'
#
loop_
_entity.id
_entity.type
_entity.pdbx_description
1 polymer ?
#
loop_
_entity_poly.entity_id
_entity_poly.type
_entity_poly.pdbx_seq_one_letter_code
_entity_poly.pdbx_strand_id
1 'polypeptide(L)'
;TTSTNATDKLFSQAYACINTCNAVINRAADVTEGDKNVLKVVVAEAKCLRAYYYLVLVTNYGNVTLVTTESTDTKIMNPTRSSQEEIYNLIITDLQEAAADLNTTPMDGNYARVTKKAALGLLARAYAQGAGEGLSENGVSYWQRAKEVAEDLIANMASYNAYLYDDVEDVWAQSNNRNNKEALFIASGPQAGTDAFTYGSYGANKLFTFTFCDPNKLSDIYPVGSKQNYFYGRVNNNYYAPSKYLVDCFDARYDKRWENSFTTAFSLFSMVQAGWRTYDDKNATITLTEDLCTKYGIDSKFVGKKIYPYVDVNAINLGSNGGNQYVASVWPKGEYSGDVNKLVKVKNPYVNPYPLAEDEDRFIVYLSKEYLSDAEKAKRGYICVNIDDLFAADGKYKETFIDAQQTNTYTLFPSLNKFNFNFEGGFYGSNLQCKTGDMFIMRMAEVYLIAAEAEERLGNGAKAAEYLNVLRKRAWRNEADFEAN
;
A
#
# COMPACT_ATOMS: atom_id res chain seq x y z
N THR A 1 -31.47 3.88 0.87
CA THR A 1 -29.99 3.84 0.77
C THR A 1 -29.62 3.86 -0.69
N THR A 2 -29.07 4.95 -1.14
CA THR A 2 -28.47 5.01 -2.47
C THR A 2 -27.27 4.06 -2.46
N SER A 3 -27.30 3.04 -3.32
CA SER A 3 -26.18 2.14 -3.51
C SER A 3 -24.97 2.95 -3.95
N THR A 4 -23.90 2.89 -3.18
CA THR A 4 -22.64 3.42 -3.64
C THR A 4 -21.94 2.30 -4.40
N ASN A 5 -21.52 2.58 -5.63
CA ASN A 5 -20.86 1.61 -6.52
C ASN A 5 -19.72 0.78 -5.85
N ALA A 6 -19.13 1.29 -4.78
CA ALA A 6 -18.05 0.62 -4.06
C ALA A 6 -18.56 -0.53 -3.17
N THR A 7 -19.58 -0.29 -2.35
CA THR A 7 -20.11 -1.28 -1.42
C THR A 7 -20.87 -2.39 -2.14
N ASP A 8 -21.67 -2.05 -3.16
CA ASP A 8 -22.40 -3.05 -3.96
C ASP A 8 -21.45 -3.97 -4.72
N LYS A 9 -20.38 -3.41 -5.31
CA LYS A 9 -19.39 -4.21 -6.02
C LYS A 9 -18.62 -5.14 -5.10
N LEU A 10 -18.20 -4.66 -3.92
CA LEU A 10 -17.49 -5.51 -2.96
C LEU A 10 -18.37 -6.70 -2.55
N PHE A 11 -19.63 -6.43 -2.21
CA PHE A 11 -20.60 -7.45 -1.80
C PHE A 11 -20.84 -8.48 -2.91
N SER A 12 -21.21 -8.01 -4.11
CA SER A 12 -21.54 -8.89 -5.24
C SER A 12 -20.33 -9.71 -5.72
N GLN A 13 -19.14 -9.11 -5.77
CA GLN A 13 -17.93 -9.81 -6.17
C GLN A 13 -17.49 -10.84 -5.12
N ALA A 14 -17.61 -10.53 -3.83
CA ALA A 14 -17.31 -11.49 -2.79
C ALA A 14 -18.19 -12.75 -2.90
N TYR A 15 -19.51 -12.58 -3.09
CA TYR A 15 -20.40 -13.73 -3.29
C TYR A 15 -20.16 -14.48 -4.61
N ALA A 16 -19.80 -13.80 -5.68
CA ALA A 16 -19.38 -14.47 -6.92
C ALA A 16 -18.15 -15.37 -6.70
N CYS A 17 -17.15 -14.85 -5.97
CA CYS A 17 -15.96 -15.64 -5.61
C CYS A 17 -16.30 -16.79 -4.67
N ILE A 18 -17.18 -16.57 -3.67
CA ILE A 18 -17.68 -17.64 -2.78
C ILE A 18 -18.35 -18.75 -3.59
N ASN A 19 -19.20 -18.38 -4.57
CA ASN A 19 -19.84 -19.37 -5.40
C ASN A 19 -18.85 -20.20 -6.21
N THR A 20 -17.79 -19.58 -6.74
CA THR A 20 -16.70 -20.29 -7.42
C THR A 20 -15.97 -21.23 -6.46
N CYS A 21 -15.68 -20.82 -5.23
CA CYS A 21 -15.08 -21.67 -4.21
C CYS A 21 -16.01 -22.85 -3.87
N ASN A 22 -17.31 -22.61 -3.71
CA ASN A 22 -18.31 -23.67 -3.48
C ASN A 22 -18.33 -24.68 -4.63
N ALA A 23 -18.26 -24.23 -5.88
CA ALA A 23 -18.21 -25.12 -7.04
C ALA A 23 -17.00 -26.07 -6.96
N VAL A 24 -15.81 -25.56 -6.65
CA VAL A 24 -14.60 -26.38 -6.47
C VAL A 24 -14.78 -27.39 -5.34
N ILE A 25 -15.25 -26.93 -4.17
CA ILE A 25 -15.37 -27.75 -2.97
C ILE A 25 -16.44 -28.84 -3.17
N ASN A 26 -17.61 -28.50 -3.72
CA ASN A 26 -18.73 -29.44 -3.85
C ASN A 26 -18.46 -30.45 -4.96
N ARG A 27 -17.86 -30.05 -6.08
CA ARG A 27 -17.58 -30.95 -7.22
C ARG A 27 -16.34 -31.84 -7.03
N ALA A 28 -15.52 -31.54 -6.02
CA ALA A 28 -14.28 -32.31 -5.78
C ALA A 28 -14.54 -33.81 -5.58
N ALA A 29 -15.66 -34.19 -4.99
CA ALA A 29 -16.04 -35.59 -4.80
C ALA A 29 -16.31 -36.34 -6.12
N ASP A 30 -16.72 -35.61 -7.17
CA ASP A 30 -17.04 -36.17 -8.48
C ASP A 30 -15.80 -36.35 -9.36
N VAL A 31 -14.64 -35.87 -8.94
CA VAL A 31 -13.37 -36.02 -9.67
C VAL A 31 -12.82 -37.39 -9.41
N THR A 32 -12.99 -38.29 -10.38
CA THR A 32 -12.57 -39.70 -10.29
C THR A 32 -11.16 -39.93 -10.79
N GLU A 33 -10.65 -39.07 -11.67
CA GLU A 33 -9.34 -39.19 -12.29
C GLU A 33 -8.40 -38.08 -11.83
N GLY A 34 -7.10 -38.27 -11.98
CA GLY A 34 -6.06 -37.31 -11.63
C GLY A 34 -5.42 -37.55 -10.25
N ASP A 35 -4.45 -36.70 -9.91
CA ASP A 35 -3.72 -36.82 -8.65
C ASP A 35 -4.58 -36.32 -7.48
N LYS A 36 -4.90 -37.20 -6.56
CA LYS A 36 -5.72 -36.88 -5.37
C LYS A 36 -5.03 -35.92 -4.42
N ASN A 37 -3.68 -35.84 -4.40
CA ASN A 37 -2.96 -34.86 -3.59
C ASN A 37 -3.10 -33.44 -4.19
N VAL A 38 -3.05 -33.33 -5.51
CA VAL A 38 -3.32 -32.07 -6.20
C VAL A 38 -4.76 -31.60 -5.93
N LEU A 39 -5.73 -32.51 -6.06
CA LEU A 39 -7.13 -32.21 -5.78
C LEU A 39 -7.33 -31.72 -4.35
N LYS A 40 -6.68 -32.39 -3.38
CA LYS A 40 -6.73 -32.00 -1.97
C LYS A 40 -6.22 -30.58 -1.75
N VAL A 41 -5.09 -30.23 -2.34
CA VAL A 41 -4.53 -28.87 -2.26
C VAL A 41 -5.46 -27.85 -2.91
N VAL A 42 -6.03 -28.13 -4.08
CA VAL A 42 -6.96 -27.22 -4.78
C VAL A 42 -8.22 -26.97 -3.95
N VAL A 43 -8.76 -28.00 -3.29
CA VAL A 43 -9.90 -27.83 -2.36
C VAL A 43 -9.50 -26.98 -1.16
N ALA A 44 -8.31 -27.18 -0.61
CA ALA A 44 -7.81 -26.40 0.50
C ALA A 44 -7.61 -24.91 0.12
N GLU A 45 -7.13 -24.62 -1.09
CA GLU A 45 -7.05 -23.27 -1.62
C GLU A 45 -8.45 -22.64 -1.73
N ALA A 46 -9.44 -23.39 -2.24
CA ALA A 46 -10.81 -22.90 -2.35
C ALA A 46 -11.43 -22.59 -0.98
N LYS A 47 -11.19 -23.45 0.03
CA LYS A 47 -11.63 -23.19 1.41
C LYS A 47 -10.96 -21.93 1.98
N CYS A 48 -9.65 -21.78 1.84
CA CYS A 48 -8.93 -20.60 2.29
C CYS A 48 -9.49 -19.31 1.67
N LEU A 49 -9.75 -19.32 0.37
CA LEU A 49 -10.33 -18.17 -0.34
C LEU A 49 -11.78 -17.91 0.07
N ARG A 50 -12.60 -18.96 0.26
CA ARG A 50 -13.98 -18.81 0.74
C ARG A 50 -14.01 -18.15 2.12
N ALA A 51 -13.16 -18.64 3.02
CA ALA A 51 -13.02 -18.06 4.36
C ALA A 51 -12.59 -16.57 4.29
N TYR A 52 -11.63 -16.24 3.44
CA TYR A 52 -11.20 -14.85 3.23
C TYR A 52 -12.36 -13.95 2.76
N TYR A 53 -13.14 -14.39 1.77
CA TYR A 53 -14.27 -13.59 1.29
C TYR A 53 -15.37 -13.43 2.35
N TYR A 54 -15.64 -14.47 3.13
CA TYR A 54 -16.57 -14.34 4.27
C TYR A 54 -16.03 -13.42 5.36
N LEU A 55 -14.70 -13.45 5.62
CA LEU A 55 -14.07 -12.53 6.55
C LEU A 55 -14.20 -11.07 6.09
N VAL A 56 -14.01 -10.81 4.78
CA VAL A 56 -14.28 -9.49 4.18
C VAL A 56 -15.74 -9.09 4.34
N LEU A 57 -16.67 -10.02 4.09
CA LEU A 57 -18.10 -9.73 4.20
C LEU A 57 -18.52 -9.44 5.64
N VAL A 58 -18.15 -10.28 6.62
CA VAL A 58 -18.54 -10.08 8.02
C VAL A 58 -17.95 -8.81 8.61
N THR A 59 -16.71 -8.48 8.23
CA THR A 59 -16.03 -7.26 8.69
C THR A 59 -16.73 -5.98 8.18
N ASN A 60 -17.25 -5.99 6.94
CA ASN A 60 -17.80 -4.78 6.33
C ASN A 60 -19.34 -4.68 6.46
N TYR A 61 -20.03 -5.80 6.61
CA TYR A 61 -21.51 -5.84 6.57
C TYR A 61 -22.16 -6.50 7.79
N GLY A 62 -21.34 -7.02 8.72
CA GLY A 62 -21.85 -7.75 9.89
C GLY A 62 -22.53 -9.08 9.48
N ASN A 63 -23.73 -9.29 9.95
CA ASN A 63 -24.50 -10.48 9.64
C ASN A 63 -24.84 -10.58 8.15
N VAL A 64 -24.32 -11.60 7.48
CA VAL A 64 -24.57 -11.88 6.05
C VAL A 64 -25.10 -13.28 5.87
N THR A 65 -25.61 -13.61 4.68
CA THR A 65 -26.12 -14.94 4.37
C THR A 65 -24.96 -15.92 4.15
N LEU A 66 -24.95 -17.05 4.85
CA LEU A 66 -24.05 -18.16 4.56
C LEU A 66 -24.57 -19.00 3.39
N VAL A 67 -23.73 -19.18 2.37
CA VAL A 67 -23.98 -20.05 1.22
C VAL A 67 -22.77 -20.96 1.06
N THR A 68 -22.93 -22.25 1.33
CA THR A 68 -21.87 -23.26 1.27
C THR A 68 -22.02 -24.23 0.10
N THR A 69 -23.09 -24.09 -0.65
CA THR A 69 -23.38 -24.88 -1.85
C THR A 69 -23.28 -24.02 -3.10
N GLU A 70 -22.82 -24.64 -4.19
CA GLU A 70 -22.81 -23.99 -5.49
C GLU A 70 -24.23 -23.60 -5.92
N SER A 71 -24.41 -22.35 -6.34
CA SER A 71 -25.63 -21.88 -6.98
C SER A 71 -25.53 -22.04 -8.48
N THR A 72 -26.36 -22.89 -9.05
CA THR A 72 -26.37 -23.25 -10.48
C THR A 72 -27.52 -22.66 -11.26
N ASP A 73 -28.48 -22.03 -10.57
CA ASP A 73 -29.64 -21.41 -11.19
C ASP A 73 -29.86 -19.97 -10.73
N THR A 74 -30.72 -19.26 -11.45
CA THR A 74 -31.07 -17.86 -11.19
C THR A 74 -32.30 -17.69 -10.31
N LYS A 75 -32.78 -18.75 -9.65
CA LYS A 75 -33.96 -18.65 -8.78
C LYS A 75 -33.66 -17.75 -7.61
N ILE A 76 -34.58 -16.83 -7.37
CA ILE A 76 -34.56 -15.97 -6.20
C ILE A 76 -34.74 -16.84 -4.97
N MET A 77 -33.72 -17.03 -4.21
CA MET A 77 -33.74 -17.58 -2.87
C MET A 77 -34.22 -16.47 -1.92
N ASN A 78 -34.92 -16.81 -0.87
CA ASN A 78 -35.18 -15.89 0.24
C ASN A 78 -33.98 -15.96 1.20
N PRO A 79 -32.95 -15.13 1.05
CA PRO A 79 -31.77 -15.19 1.88
C PRO A 79 -32.09 -14.73 3.31
N THR A 80 -31.66 -15.51 4.28
CA THR A 80 -31.68 -15.12 5.69
C THR A 80 -30.26 -14.75 6.12
N ARG A 81 -30.14 -13.78 7.01
CA ARG A 81 -28.84 -13.42 7.60
C ARG A 81 -28.46 -14.46 8.64
N SER A 82 -27.26 -14.97 8.54
CA SER A 82 -26.66 -15.80 9.58
C SER A 82 -26.08 -14.92 10.69
N SER A 83 -25.97 -15.47 11.89
CA SER A 83 -25.29 -14.80 13.00
C SER A 83 -23.79 -14.68 12.71
N GLN A 84 -23.14 -13.74 13.39
CA GLN A 84 -21.68 -13.63 13.29
C GLN A 84 -20.99 -14.90 13.77
N GLU A 85 -21.48 -15.55 14.81
CA GLU A 85 -20.97 -16.81 15.31
C GLU A 85 -20.99 -17.91 14.23
N GLU A 86 -22.11 -18.08 13.51
CA GLU A 86 -22.19 -19.05 12.40
C GLU A 86 -21.20 -18.73 11.29
N ILE A 87 -21.02 -17.44 10.98
CA ILE A 87 -20.10 -17.01 9.93
C ILE A 87 -18.65 -17.26 10.36
N TYR A 88 -18.26 -16.87 11.57
CA TYR A 88 -16.89 -17.13 12.08
C TYR A 88 -16.62 -18.62 12.25
N ASN A 89 -17.59 -19.43 12.64
CA ASN A 89 -17.44 -20.88 12.71
C ASN A 89 -17.11 -21.49 11.33
N LEU A 90 -17.77 -21.04 10.26
CA LEU A 90 -17.43 -21.47 8.91
C LEU A 90 -16.02 -21.00 8.50
N ILE A 91 -15.70 -19.74 8.75
CA ILE A 91 -14.38 -19.14 8.42
C ILE A 91 -13.27 -19.95 9.11
N ILE A 92 -13.40 -20.21 10.40
CA ILE A 92 -12.40 -20.93 11.20
C ILE A 92 -12.25 -22.38 10.73
N THR A 93 -13.37 -23.08 10.52
CA THR A 93 -13.35 -24.46 10.01
C THR A 93 -12.65 -24.55 8.66
N ASP A 94 -13.01 -23.68 7.72
CA ASP A 94 -12.37 -23.63 6.39
C ASP A 94 -10.88 -23.34 6.48
N LEU A 95 -10.45 -22.41 7.36
CA LEU A 95 -9.03 -22.08 7.50
C LEU A 95 -8.23 -23.15 8.23
N GLN A 96 -8.80 -23.83 9.22
CA GLN A 96 -8.16 -24.97 9.91
C GLN A 96 -7.95 -26.12 8.92
N GLU A 97 -8.97 -26.48 8.16
CA GLU A 97 -8.88 -27.53 7.15
C GLU A 97 -7.91 -27.14 6.02
N ALA A 98 -7.96 -25.89 5.57
CA ALA A 98 -7.00 -25.38 4.59
C ALA A 98 -5.56 -25.42 5.10
N ALA A 99 -5.31 -25.00 6.34
CA ALA A 99 -3.99 -25.03 6.95
C ALA A 99 -3.45 -26.47 7.13
N ALA A 100 -4.33 -27.45 7.33
CA ALA A 100 -3.94 -28.86 7.40
C ALA A 100 -3.44 -29.40 6.03
N ASP A 101 -4.08 -28.98 4.94
CA ASP A 101 -3.93 -29.59 3.63
C ASP A 101 -3.07 -28.78 2.65
N LEU A 102 -2.88 -27.48 2.88
CA LEU A 102 -2.04 -26.62 2.05
C LEU A 102 -0.54 -26.91 2.24
N ASN A 103 0.20 -26.85 1.14
CA ASN A 103 1.65 -26.90 1.15
C ASN A 103 2.24 -25.59 1.73
N THR A 104 3.47 -25.67 2.23
CA THR A 104 4.25 -24.48 2.66
C THR A 104 4.85 -23.72 1.49
N THR A 105 5.00 -24.36 0.35
CA THR A 105 5.42 -23.78 -0.93
C THR A 105 4.25 -23.75 -1.91
N PRO A 106 4.16 -22.73 -2.77
CA PRO A 106 3.06 -22.63 -3.73
C PRO A 106 3.12 -23.76 -4.76
N MET A 107 1.97 -24.27 -5.14
CA MET A 107 1.87 -25.28 -6.19
C MET A 107 2.27 -24.67 -7.54
N ASP A 108 2.92 -25.46 -8.38
CA ASP A 108 3.40 -25.08 -9.72
C ASP A 108 4.35 -23.85 -9.73
N GLY A 109 4.98 -23.54 -8.59
CA GLY A 109 5.87 -22.40 -8.48
C GLY A 109 5.20 -21.02 -8.59
N ASN A 110 3.87 -20.96 -8.68
CA ASN A 110 3.13 -19.70 -8.74
C ASN A 110 3.01 -19.08 -7.34
N TYR A 111 3.89 -18.13 -7.04
CA TYR A 111 3.99 -17.51 -5.73
C TYR A 111 2.71 -16.77 -5.28
N ALA A 112 1.79 -16.47 -6.20
CA ALA A 112 0.52 -15.82 -5.88
C ALA A 112 -0.56 -16.79 -5.36
N ARG A 113 -0.35 -18.09 -5.47
CA ARG A 113 -1.27 -19.10 -4.90
C ARG A 113 -1.19 -19.10 -3.38
N VAL A 114 -2.33 -19.34 -2.74
CA VAL A 114 -2.38 -19.43 -1.27
C VAL A 114 -1.60 -20.66 -0.78
N THR A 115 -0.92 -20.48 0.35
CA THR A 115 -0.13 -21.52 1.00
C THR A 115 -0.50 -21.61 2.49
N LYS A 116 0.06 -22.58 3.18
CA LYS A 116 -0.20 -22.80 4.61
C LYS A 116 -0.03 -21.52 5.45
N LYS A 117 0.99 -20.70 5.18
CA LYS A 117 1.19 -19.43 5.90
C LYS A 117 0.04 -18.44 5.70
N ALA A 118 -0.59 -18.43 4.52
CA ALA A 118 -1.76 -17.57 4.25
C ALA A 118 -2.97 -18.02 5.09
N ALA A 119 -3.25 -19.33 5.11
CA ALA A 119 -4.34 -19.88 5.91
C ALA A 119 -4.14 -19.64 7.41
N LEU A 120 -2.93 -19.88 7.93
CA LEU A 120 -2.60 -19.62 9.34
C LEU A 120 -2.70 -18.13 9.70
N GLY A 121 -2.17 -17.24 8.85
CA GLY A 121 -2.29 -15.80 9.06
C GLY A 121 -3.75 -15.33 9.08
N LEU A 122 -4.56 -15.78 8.12
CA LEU A 122 -5.99 -15.47 8.07
C LEU A 122 -6.73 -16.08 9.27
N LEU A 123 -6.33 -17.26 9.74
CA LEU A 123 -6.91 -17.90 10.93
C LEU A 123 -6.65 -17.06 12.19
N ALA A 124 -5.41 -16.59 12.37
CA ALA A 124 -5.07 -15.69 13.48
C ALA A 124 -5.91 -14.40 13.43
N ARG A 125 -6.05 -13.80 12.24
CA ARG A 125 -6.91 -12.61 12.03
C ARG A 125 -8.37 -12.90 12.33
N ALA A 126 -8.91 -14.02 11.86
CA ALA A 126 -10.30 -14.41 12.08
C ALA A 126 -10.60 -14.60 13.57
N TYR A 127 -9.72 -15.27 14.30
CA TYR A 127 -9.85 -15.40 15.74
C TYR A 127 -9.79 -14.05 16.46
N ALA A 128 -8.82 -13.19 16.13
CA ALA A 128 -8.70 -11.87 16.76
C ALA A 128 -9.92 -10.99 16.52
N GLN A 129 -10.45 -10.97 15.29
CA GLN A 129 -11.65 -10.21 14.95
C GLN A 129 -12.90 -10.78 15.64
N GLY A 130 -13.09 -12.10 15.59
CA GLY A 130 -14.19 -12.77 16.28
C GLY A 130 -14.11 -12.64 17.81
N ALA A 131 -12.90 -12.55 18.37
CA ALA A 131 -12.71 -12.27 19.79
C ALA A 131 -13.23 -10.88 20.18
N GLY A 132 -13.12 -9.89 19.29
CA GLY A 132 -13.74 -8.57 19.47
C GLY A 132 -15.25 -8.61 19.60
N GLU A 133 -15.91 -9.62 19.00
CA GLU A 133 -17.35 -9.90 19.13
C GLU A 133 -17.69 -10.80 20.32
N GLY A 134 -16.71 -11.15 21.16
CA GLY A 134 -16.91 -11.98 22.34
C GLY A 134 -17.03 -13.49 22.06
N LEU A 135 -16.62 -13.95 20.88
CA LEU A 135 -16.77 -15.34 20.47
C LEU A 135 -15.74 -16.28 21.15
N SER A 136 -16.10 -17.55 21.23
CA SER A 136 -15.28 -18.63 21.78
C SER A 136 -15.47 -19.93 21.02
N GLU A 137 -14.49 -20.83 21.09
CA GLU A 137 -14.53 -22.17 20.50
C GLU A 137 -14.35 -23.20 21.62
N ASN A 138 -15.34 -24.06 21.80
CA ASN A 138 -15.32 -25.12 22.83
C ASN A 138 -15.01 -24.56 24.25
N GLY A 139 -15.53 -23.38 24.57
CA GLY A 139 -15.32 -22.72 25.85
C GLY A 139 -13.97 -22.00 25.99
N VAL A 140 -13.14 -21.99 24.96
CA VAL A 140 -11.88 -21.24 24.92
C VAL A 140 -12.10 -19.93 24.17
N SER A 141 -11.70 -18.80 24.77
CA SER A 141 -11.80 -17.49 24.15
C SER A 141 -11.06 -17.44 22.81
N TYR A 142 -11.62 -16.76 21.82
CA TYR A 142 -10.93 -16.52 20.55
C TYR A 142 -9.64 -15.70 20.72
N TRP A 143 -9.49 -14.90 21.78
CA TRP A 143 -8.19 -14.27 22.10
C TRP A 143 -7.11 -15.32 22.40
N GLN A 144 -7.47 -16.37 23.15
CA GLN A 144 -6.53 -17.48 23.41
C GLN A 144 -6.18 -18.22 22.11
N ARG A 145 -7.16 -18.47 21.24
CA ARG A 145 -6.92 -19.11 19.94
C ARG A 145 -6.08 -18.24 18.99
N ALA A 146 -6.36 -16.94 18.95
CA ALA A 146 -5.57 -15.99 18.16
C ALA A 146 -4.09 -15.98 18.60
N LYS A 147 -3.86 -15.96 19.91
CA LYS A 147 -2.53 -16.08 20.49
C LYS A 147 -1.83 -17.37 20.04
N GLU A 148 -2.47 -18.53 20.25
CA GLU A 148 -1.89 -19.84 19.91
C GLU A 148 -1.44 -19.93 18.45
N VAL A 149 -2.29 -19.50 17.51
CA VAL A 149 -1.98 -19.53 16.08
C VAL A 149 -0.90 -18.51 15.72
N ALA A 150 -0.96 -17.29 16.26
CA ALA A 150 0.02 -16.25 15.97
C ALA A 150 1.41 -16.62 16.52
N GLU A 151 1.49 -17.13 17.73
CA GLU A 151 2.75 -17.56 18.34
C GLU A 151 3.36 -18.77 17.64
N ASP A 152 2.54 -19.74 17.22
CA ASP A 152 3.02 -20.86 16.41
C ASP A 152 3.62 -20.38 15.08
N LEU A 153 2.93 -19.46 14.40
CA LEU A 153 3.41 -18.91 13.12
C LEU A 153 4.71 -18.10 13.33
N ILE A 154 4.83 -17.35 14.41
CA ILE A 154 6.06 -16.60 14.76
C ILE A 154 7.21 -17.57 15.09
N ALA A 155 6.96 -18.56 15.93
CA ALA A 155 8.00 -19.49 16.37
C ALA A 155 8.51 -20.40 15.24
N ASN A 156 7.66 -20.69 14.27
CA ASN A 156 7.94 -21.65 13.19
C ASN A 156 7.98 -21.00 11.80
N MET A 157 8.31 -19.69 11.72
CA MET A 157 8.33 -18.95 10.42
C MET A 157 9.06 -19.70 9.31
N ALA A 158 10.26 -20.21 9.59
CA ALA A 158 11.04 -20.93 8.56
C ALA A 158 10.33 -22.19 8.05
N SER A 159 9.67 -22.92 8.93
CA SER A 159 8.91 -24.15 8.58
C SER A 159 7.70 -23.86 7.72
N TYR A 160 7.11 -22.67 7.88
CA TYR A 160 5.95 -22.22 7.11
C TYR A 160 6.34 -21.38 5.89
N ASN A 161 7.63 -21.24 5.59
CA ASN A 161 8.12 -20.36 4.52
C ASN A 161 7.61 -18.91 4.71
N ALA A 162 7.54 -18.47 5.96
CA ALA A 162 7.22 -17.10 6.36
C ALA A 162 8.51 -16.37 6.74
N TYR A 163 8.48 -15.05 6.70
CA TYR A 163 9.65 -14.22 6.96
C TYR A 163 9.24 -12.86 7.52
N LEU A 164 10.08 -12.29 8.36
CA LEU A 164 9.99 -10.90 8.80
C LEU A 164 11.30 -10.21 8.41
N TYR A 165 11.23 -9.14 7.62
CA TYR A 165 12.42 -8.36 7.28
C TYR A 165 12.97 -7.64 8.52
N ASP A 166 14.28 -7.58 8.65
CA ASP A 166 14.98 -6.88 9.74
C ASP A 166 14.82 -5.36 9.64
N ASP A 167 14.57 -4.85 8.45
CA ASP A 167 14.36 -3.44 8.18
C ASP A 167 13.01 -3.22 7.49
N VAL A 168 12.26 -2.22 7.97
CA VAL A 168 10.98 -1.87 7.38
C VAL A 168 11.10 -1.36 5.94
N GLU A 169 12.24 -0.79 5.56
CA GLU A 169 12.50 -0.35 4.19
C GLU A 169 12.53 -1.51 3.20
N ASP A 170 13.00 -2.69 3.63
CA ASP A 170 13.03 -3.87 2.78
C ASP A 170 11.66 -4.37 2.39
N VAL A 171 10.67 -4.20 3.28
CA VAL A 171 9.27 -4.55 2.99
C VAL A 171 8.76 -3.78 1.77
N TRP A 172 9.15 -2.51 1.65
CA TRP A 172 8.65 -1.58 0.64
C TRP A 172 9.62 -1.33 -0.51
N ALA A 173 10.78 -1.99 -0.50
CA ALA A 173 11.71 -1.92 -1.62
C ALA A 173 11.06 -2.45 -2.90
N GLN A 174 11.20 -1.74 -4.01
CA GLN A 174 10.61 -2.16 -5.30
C GLN A 174 11.08 -3.54 -5.72
N SER A 175 12.37 -3.83 -5.54
CA SER A 175 12.94 -5.15 -5.83
C SER A 175 12.33 -6.30 -5.05
N ASN A 176 11.69 -6.01 -3.91
CA ASN A 176 11.08 -7.00 -3.03
C ASN A 176 9.55 -7.07 -3.17
N ASN A 177 8.93 -6.29 -4.05
CA ASN A 177 7.47 -6.29 -4.16
C ASN A 177 6.93 -7.63 -4.66
N ARG A 178 7.41 -8.10 -5.81
CA ARG A 178 7.02 -9.40 -6.36
C ARG A 178 7.54 -10.52 -5.49
N ASN A 179 6.68 -11.46 -5.13
CA ASN A 179 7.03 -12.56 -4.24
C ASN A 179 7.66 -12.08 -2.92
N ASN A 180 7.09 -11.05 -2.34
CA ASN A 180 7.58 -10.46 -1.09
C ASN A 180 7.62 -11.51 0.03
N LYS A 181 8.78 -11.68 0.66
CA LYS A 181 8.99 -12.74 1.66
C LYS A 181 8.15 -12.55 2.92
N GLU A 182 7.91 -11.29 3.32
CA GLU A 182 7.09 -10.98 4.49
C GLU A 182 5.59 -11.14 4.22
N ALA A 183 5.16 -11.08 2.96
CA ALA A 183 3.77 -11.28 2.60
C ALA A 183 3.34 -12.73 2.86
N LEU A 184 2.25 -12.89 3.58
CA LEU A 184 1.59 -14.17 3.82
C LEU A 184 0.53 -14.43 2.78
N PHE A 185 -0.18 -13.39 2.37
CA PHE A 185 -1.21 -13.43 1.35
C PHE A 185 -1.17 -12.16 0.50
N ILE A 186 -1.25 -12.30 -0.82
CA ILE A 186 -1.14 -11.22 -1.78
C ILE A 186 -2.28 -11.24 -2.79
N ALA A 187 -2.62 -10.04 -3.29
CA ALA A 187 -3.30 -9.89 -4.57
C ALA A 187 -2.23 -9.54 -5.63
N SER A 188 -1.95 -10.48 -6.51
CA SER A 188 -0.94 -10.31 -7.55
C SER A 188 -1.38 -9.28 -8.57
N GLY A 189 -0.55 -8.28 -8.80
CA GLY A 189 -0.74 -7.31 -9.87
C GLY A 189 -0.34 -7.86 -11.23
N PRO A 190 -0.91 -7.31 -12.33
CA PRO A 190 -0.54 -7.73 -13.67
C PRO A 190 0.93 -7.42 -13.95
N GLN A 191 1.56 -8.25 -14.77
CA GLN A 191 2.92 -8.01 -15.26
C GLN A 191 2.88 -7.15 -16.52
N ALA A 192 3.84 -6.24 -16.66
CA ALA A 192 4.00 -5.46 -17.86
C ALA A 192 4.25 -6.38 -19.07
N GLY A 193 3.64 -6.05 -20.20
CA GLY A 193 3.78 -6.84 -21.43
C GLY A 193 2.93 -8.10 -21.50
N THR A 194 2.08 -8.37 -20.52
CA THR A 194 1.08 -9.44 -20.58
C THR A 194 -0.26 -8.90 -21.09
N ASP A 195 -1.11 -9.78 -21.62
CA ASP A 195 -2.47 -9.39 -22.10
C ASP A 195 -3.34 -8.84 -20.96
N ALA A 196 -3.05 -9.22 -19.71
CA ALA A 196 -3.71 -8.67 -18.52
C ALA A 196 -3.34 -7.21 -18.26
N PHE A 197 -2.20 -6.75 -18.79
CA PHE A 197 -1.74 -5.37 -18.71
C PHE A 197 -2.16 -4.58 -19.94
N THR A 198 -3.44 -4.59 -20.25
CA THR A 198 -3.99 -3.81 -21.35
C THR A 198 -4.32 -2.39 -20.90
N TYR A 199 -4.32 -1.50 -21.86
CA TYR A 199 -4.73 -0.12 -21.70
C TYR A 199 -6.11 -0.02 -21.05
N GLY A 200 -6.20 0.61 -19.88
CA GLY A 200 -7.45 0.68 -19.10
C GLY A 200 -7.80 -0.56 -18.29
N SER A 201 -6.89 -1.51 -18.15
CA SER A 201 -7.09 -2.68 -17.31
C SER A 201 -7.51 -2.29 -15.89
N TYR A 202 -8.69 -2.75 -15.48
CA TYR A 202 -9.23 -2.56 -14.13
C TYR A 202 -8.50 -3.39 -13.06
N GLY A 203 -7.68 -4.34 -13.48
CA GLY A 203 -6.90 -5.20 -12.56
C GLY A 203 -5.68 -4.52 -11.95
N ALA A 204 -5.29 -3.35 -12.44
CA ALA A 204 -4.13 -2.66 -11.90
C ALA A 204 -4.46 -1.85 -10.65
N ASN A 205 -3.48 -1.77 -9.73
CA ASN A 205 -3.64 -1.00 -8.51
C ASN A 205 -3.74 0.50 -8.79
N LYS A 206 -4.85 1.11 -8.37
CA LYS A 206 -5.11 2.55 -8.49
C LYS A 206 -5.09 3.28 -7.15
N LEU A 207 -4.90 2.56 -6.04
CA LEU A 207 -5.08 3.11 -4.70
C LEU A 207 -4.30 4.41 -4.50
N PHE A 208 -3.03 4.44 -4.87
CA PHE A 208 -2.22 5.61 -4.61
C PHE A 208 -2.45 6.76 -5.59
N THR A 209 -3.12 6.58 -6.72
CA THR A 209 -3.55 7.74 -7.53
C THR A 209 -4.58 8.57 -6.80
N PHE A 210 -5.47 7.93 -6.06
CA PHE A 210 -6.48 8.61 -5.25
C PHE A 210 -5.92 9.25 -3.98
N THR A 211 -4.74 8.85 -3.55
CA THR A 211 -4.08 9.31 -2.33
C THR A 211 -2.87 10.20 -2.60
N PHE A 212 -2.73 10.71 -3.82
CA PHE A 212 -1.64 11.59 -4.19
C PHE A 212 -2.12 13.03 -4.36
N CYS A 213 -1.47 13.97 -3.68
CA CYS A 213 -1.84 15.40 -3.74
C CYS A 213 -1.62 15.99 -5.15
N ASP A 214 -2.29 17.11 -5.42
CA ASP A 214 -2.12 17.86 -6.66
C ASP A 214 -1.34 19.18 -6.42
N PRO A 215 -0.01 19.13 -6.32
CA PRO A 215 0.78 20.33 -6.11
C PRO A 215 0.70 21.30 -7.31
N ASN A 216 0.20 20.89 -8.48
CA ASN A 216 -0.02 21.77 -9.62
C ASN A 216 -1.01 22.90 -9.34
N LYS A 217 -1.83 22.75 -8.31
CA LYS A 217 -2.72 23.83 -7.83
C LYS A 217 -1.95 24.97 -7.18
N LEU A 218 -0.70 24.80 -6.85
CA LEU A 218 0.22 25.87 -6.49
C LEU A 218 0.74 26.53 -7.78
N SER A 219 -0.17 27.18 -8.52
CA SER A 219 0.01 27.64 -9.90
C SER A 219 1.12 28.66 -10.12
N ASP A 220 1.58 29.29 -9.08
CA ASP A 220 2.70 30.22 -9.08
C ASP A 220 4.07 29.53 -8.99
N ILE A 221 4.10 28.28 -8.54
CA ILE A 221 5.31 27.46 -8.46
C ILE A 221 5.44 26.62 -9.72
N TYR A 222 4.34 26.06 -10.18
CA TYR A 222 4.31 25.17 -11.32
C TYR A 222 3.88 25.94 -12.58
N PRO A 223 4.65 25.94 -13.67
CA PRO A 223 4.34 26.70 -14.87
C PRO A 223 2.96 26.36 -15.42
N VAL A 224 2.21 27.41 -15.77
CA VAL A 224 0.88 27.30 -16.40
C VAL A 224 1.01 26.52 -17.71
N GLY A 225 0.26 25.46 -17.86
CA GLY A 225 0.25 24.61 -19.07
C GLY A 225 0.77 23.18 -18.86
N SER A 226 1.34 22.90 -17.72
CA SER A 226 1.78 21.55 -17.36
C SER A 226 0.62 20.67 -16.83
N LYS A 227 -0.55 20.75 -17.45
CA LYS A 227 -1.77 19.99 -17.05
C LYS A 227 -1.59 18.47 -16.93
N GLN A 228 -0.37 17.99 -17.08
CA GLN A 228 -0.02 16.58 -16.99
C GLN A 228 1.35 16.41 -16.36
N ASN A 229 1.65 17.12 -15.31
CA ASN A 229 2.83 16.85 -14.49
C ASN A 229 2.59 15.58 -13.72
N TYR A 230 3.24 14.54 -14.15
CA TYR A 230 3.18 13.25 -13.47
C TYR A 230 4.31 13.19 -12.48
N PHE A 231 3.98 13.45 -11.25
CA PHE A 231 4.94 13.29 -10.20
C PHE A 231 5.17 11.80 -9.93
N TYR A 232 6.41 11.36 -10.01
CA TYR A 232 6.76 9.93 -9.88
C TYR A 232 5.90 9.02 -10.78
N GLY A 233 5.52 9.52 -11.94
CA GLY A 233 4.75 8.72 -12.84
C GLY A 233 3.33 8.44 -12.39
N ARG A 234 2.71 9.32 -11.72
CA ARG A 234 1.32 9.21 -11.29
C ARG A 234 0.45 10.25 -11.96
N VAL A 235 -0.77 9.88 -12.22
CA VAL A 235 -1.87 10.83 -12.33
C VAL A 235 -2.40 11.02 -10.93
N ASN A 236 -2.41 12.25 -10.48
CA ASN A 236 -2.98 12.65 -9.21
C ASN A 236 -4.51 12.73 -9.32
N ASN A 237 -5.20 12.09 -8.43
CA ASN A 237 -6.65 12.21 -8.28
C ASN A 237 -7.04 12.68 -6.87
N ASN A 238 -6.14 13.03 -6.04
CA ASN A 238 -6.21 13.73 -4.75
C ASN A 238 -7.53 13.64 -3.94
N TYR A 239 -8.22 12.50 -4.01
CA TYR A 239 -9.50 12.31 -3.32
C TYR A 239 -9.37 12.00 -1.83
N TYR A 240 -8.26 11.40 -1.42
CA TYR A 240 -8.03 10.97 -0.04
C TYR A 240 -6.72 11.52 0.48
N ALA A 241 -6.80 12.24 1.57
CA ALA A 241 -5.66 12.76 2.32
C ALA A 241 -5.59 12.11 3.71
N PRO A 242 -4.39 11.94 4.30
CA PRO A 242 -4.27 11.45 5.66
C PRO A 242 -4.91 12.42 6.65
N SER A 243 -5.67 11.89 7.61
CA SER A 243 -6.20 12.72 8.71
C SER A 243 -5.06 13.24 9.59
N LYS A 244 -5.31 14.33 10.32
CA LYS A 244 -4.33 14.83 11.31
C LYS A 244 -3.96 13.75 12.32
N TYR A 245 -4.92 12.98 12.80
CA TYR A 245 -4.68 11.85 13.69
C TYR A 245 -3.66 10.85 13.11
N LEU A 246 -3.82 10.45 11.83
CA LEU A 246 -2.87 9.54 11.20
C LEU A 246 -1.47 10.16 11.11
N VAL A 247 -1.39 11.44 10.75
CA VAL A 247 -0.10 12.17 10.70
C VAL A 247 0.56 12.21 12.08
N ASP A 248 -0.21 12.47 13.13
CA ASP A 248 0.27 12.59 14.51
C ASP A 248 0.73 11.24 15.10
N CYS A 249 0.29 10.11 14.55
CA CYS A 249 0.76 8.78 14.97
C CYS A 249 2.25 8.52 14.70
N PHE A 250 2.90 9.36 13.87
CA PHE A 250 4.31 9.18 13.52
C PHE A 250 5.18 10.23 14.23
N ASP A 251 6.20 9.77 14.95
CA ASP A 251 7.33 10.60 15.34
C ASP A 251 8.49 10.38 14.35
N ALA A 252 8.55 11.23 13.34
CA ALA A 252 9.48 11.06 12.26
C ALA A 252 10.96 11.22 12.66
N ARG A 253 11.25 11.77 13.87
CA ARG A 253 12.62 11.84 14.39
C ARG A 253 13.22 10.46 14.62
N TYR A 254 12.39 9.52 15.01
CA TYR A 254 12.80 8.16 15.37
C TYR A 254 12.31 7.10 14.40
N ASP A 255 11.14 7.30 13.79
CA ASP A 255 10.40 6.29 13.04
C ASP A 255 10.52 6.50 11.53
N LYS A 256 11.31 5.67 10.86
CA LYS A 256 11.48 5.70 9.40
C LYS A 256 10.30 5.17 8.62
N ARG A 257 9.23 4.69 9.29
CA ARG A 257 7.96 4.41 8.62
C ARG A 257 7.31 5.66 8.08
N TRP A 258 7.68 6.85 8.57
CA TRP A 258 7.17 8.12 8.06
C TRP A 258 7.44 8.26 6.56
N GLU A 259 8.71 8.32 6.17
CA GLU A 259 9.10 8.47 4.75
C GLU A 259 8.76 7.23 3.91
N ASN A 260 8.75 6.04 4.54
CA ASN A 260 8.31 4.80 3.86
C ASN A 260 6.79 4.70 3.68
N SER A 261 6.01 5.56 4.32
CA SER A 261 4.56 5.61 4.17
C SER A 261 4.08 6.80 3.34
N PHE A 262 4.83 7.91 3.36
CA PHE A 262 4.39 9.17 2.74
C PHE A 262 5.47 9.79 1.87
N THR A 263 5.07 10.27 0.71
CA THR A 263 5.83 11.21 -0.10
C THR A 263 5.54 12.61 0.41
N THR A 264 6.57 13.32 0.84
CA THR A 264 6.48 14.66 1.45
C THR A 264 7.29 15.72 0.73
N ALA A 265 8.14 15.33 -0.21
CA ALA A 265 8.88 16.26 -1.06
C ALA A 265 8.46 16.09 -2.51
N PHE A 266 8.23 17.21 -3.20
CA PHE A 266 7.65 17.24 -4.52
C PHE A 266 8.52 18.03 -5.47
N SER A 267 8.69 17.49 -6.69
CA SER A 267 9.44 18.11 -7.78
C SER A 267 8.54 18.33 -8.98
N LEU A 268 8.95 19.19 -9.89
CA LEU A 268 8.40 19.20 -11.22
C LEU A 268 8.94 17.99 -11.98
N PHE A 269 8.04 17.27 -12.57
CA PHE A 269 8.39 16.17 -13.44
C PHE A 269 7.61 16.29 -14.74
N SER A 270 8.28 16.65 -15.80
CA SER A 270 7.70 16.60 -17.14
C SER A 270 8.11 15.31 -17.78
N MET A 271 7.18 14.40 -17.88
CA MET A 271 7.35 13.17 -18.61
C MET A 271 6.40 13.16 -19.79
N VAL A 272 6.92 12.98 -20.96
CA VAL A 272 6.11 12.89 -22.15
C VAL A 272 6.15 11.46 -22.65
N GLN A 273 5.00 10.91 -22.87
CA GLN A 273 4.81 9.61 -23.46
C GLN A 273 5.24 9.65 -24.94
N ALA A 274 5.76 8.55 -25.47
CA ALA A 274 6.16 8.47 -26.87
C ALA A 274 5.07 9.07 -27.78
N GLY A 275 5.45 10.10 -28.53
CA GLY A 275 4.57 10.86 -29.41
C GLY A 275 3.85 12.04 -28.79
N TRP A 276 3.73 12.14 -27.45
CA TRP A 276 3.13 13.30 -26.79
C TRP A 276 3.75 13.64 -25.42
N ARG A 277 4.74 12.90 -24.98
CA ARG A 277 5.47 13.20 -23.75
C ARG A 277 6.92 12.85 -23.92
N THR A 278 7.77 13.85 -23.96
CA THR A 278 9.21 13.71 -23.90
C THR A 278 9.71 14.29 -22.59
N TYR A 279 10.71 13.68 -22.04
CA TYR A 279 11.48 14.32 -21.00
C TYR A 279 12.06 15.62 -21.60
N ASP A 280 11.69 16.73 -20.99
CA ASP A 280 12.17 18.06 -21.37
C ASP A 280 12.69 18.76 -20.09
N ASP A 281 13.99 18.79 -19.94
CA ASP A 281 14.65 19.41 -18.79
C ASP A 281 14.40 20.93 -18.72
N LYS A 282 14.21 21.58 -19.85
CA LYS A 282 13.96 23.03 -19.91
C LYS A 282 12.61 23.41 -19.29
N ASN A 283 11.59 22.58 -19.53
CA ASN A 283 10.25 22.82 -18.99
C ASN A 283 10.05 22.24 -17.60
N ALA A 284 10.91 21.34 -17.18
CA ALA A 284 10.80 20.68 -15.89
C ALA A 284 11.74 21.28 -14.83
N THR A 285 12.71 22.07 -15.22
CA THR A 285 13.61 22.77 -14.31
C THR A 285 12.97 24.08 -13.85
N ILE A 286 12.87 24.28 -12.55
CA ILE A 286 12.40 25.53 -11.95
C ILE A 286 13.63 26.37 -11.57
N THR A 287 13.58 27.67 -11.89
CA THR A 287 14.54 28.64 -11.36
C THR A 287 13.85 29.47 -10.29
N LEU A 288 14.42 29.53 -9.10
CA LEU A 288 13.92 30.39 -8.03
C LEU A 288 14.09 31.86 -8.44
N THR A 289 12.98 32.56 -8.56
CA THR A 289 12.96 34.00 -8.83
C THR A 289 12.91 34.80 -7.52
N GLU A 290 13.18 36.10 -7.59
CA GLU A 290 13.06 36.99 -6.46
C GLU A 290 11.65 36.99 -5.87
N ASP A 291 10.63 36.97 -6.75
CA ASP A 291 9.21 36.90 -6.35
C ASP A 291 8.90 35.61 -5.59
N LEU A 292 9.38 34.46 -6.08
CA LEU A 292 9.20 33.19 -5.39
C LEU A 292 9.90 33.16 -4.03
N CYS A 293 11.14 33.64 -3.97
CA CYS A 293 11.88 33.70 -2.71
C CYS A 293 11.18 34.61 -1.70
N THR A 294 10.74 35.77 -2.10
CA THR A 294 10.00 36.71 -1.25
C THR A 294 8.68 36.12 -0.76
N LYS A 295 7.89 35.55 -1.67
CA LYS A 295 6.58 34.98 -1.37
C LYS A 295 6.64 33.83 -0.37
N TYR A 296 7.65 32.98 -0.47
CA TYR A 296 7.75 31.77 0.34
C TYR A 296 8.80 31.86 1.45
N GLY A 297 9.33 33.04 1.73
CA GLY A 297 10.28 33.25 2.81
C GLY A 297 11.63 32.55 2.61
N ILE A 298 12.04 32.37 1.34
CA ILE A 298 13.33 31.79 0.96
C ILE A 298 14.37 32.91 0.95
N ASP A 299 15.57 32.68 1.51
CA ASP A 299 16.65 33.65 1.50
C ASP A 299 17.02 34.08 0.07
N SER A 300 17.19 35.38 -0.15
CA SER A 300 17.54 35.97 -1.46
C SER A 300 18.82 35.40 -2.07
N LYS A 301 19.73 34.84 -1.28
CA LYS A 301 20.93 34.14 -1.78
C LYS A 301 20.60 32.98 -2.72
N PHE A 302 19.38 32.45 -2.68
CA PHE A 302 18.93 31.38 -3.54
C PHE A 302 18.29 31.85 -4.85
N VAL A 303 18.16 33.14 -5.08
CA VAL A 303 17.68 33.67 -6.37
C VAL A 303 18.61 33.16 -7.47
N GLY A 304 18.03 32.62 -8.52
CA GLY A 304 18.78 31.97 -9.62
C GLY A 304 19.11 30.50 -9.40
N LYS A 305 18.87 29.94 -8.21
CA LYS A 305 19.03 28.48 -7.98
C LYS A 305 18.08 27.70 -8.87
N LYS A 306 18.60 26.65 -9.48
CA LYS A 306 17.83 25.71 -10.31
C LYS A 306 17.41 24.50 -9.49
N ILE A 307 16.14 24.15 -9.57
CA ILE A 307 15.58 22.89 -9.07
C ILE A 307 15.37 21.99 -10.27
N TYR A 308 16.10 20.91 -10.30
CA TYR A 308 16.09 19.99 -11.43
C TYR A 308 14.94 18.97 -11.31
N PRO A 309 14.42 18.47 -12.45
CA PRO A 309 13.35 17.49 -12.41
C PRO A 309 13.84 16.14 -11.88
N TYR A 310 12.91 15.38 -11.36
CA TYR A 310 13.11 13.97 -11.09
C TYR A 310 13.15 13.20 -12.42
N VAL A 311 14.14 12.32 -12.60
CA VAL A 311 14.31 11.53 -13.82
C VAL A 311 14.20 10.05 -13.53
N ASP A 312 13.49 9.35 -14.38
CA ASP A 312 13.45 7.91 -14.39
C ASP A 312 14.47 7.36 -15.39
N VAL A 313 15.46 6.63 -14.89
CA VAL A 313 16.63 6.19 -15.68
C VAL A 313 16.42 4.90 -16.45
N ASN A 314 15.36 4.20 -16.19
CA ASN A 314 15.10 2.91 -16.83
C ASN A 314 13.91 3.00 -17.79
N ALA A 315 13.85 4.07 -18.59
CA ALA A 315 12.86 4.16 -19.63
C ALA A 315 12.97 2.97 -20.58
N ILE A 316 11.88 2.25 -20.74
CA ILE A 316 11.76 1.13 -21.65
C ILE A 316 10.79 1.52 -22.75
N ASN A 317 11.22 1.47 -23.98
CA ASN A 317 10.35 1.72 -25.12
C ASN A 317 9.59 0.44 -25.47
N LEU A 318 8.29 0.46 -25.26
CA LEU A 318 7.39 -0.65 -25.56
C LEU A 318 6.80 -0.59 -26.99
N GLY A 319 7.27 0.32 -27.81
CA GLY A 319 6.75 0.49 -29.16
C GLY A 319 5.52 1.39 -29.24
N SER A 320 4.87 1.42 -30.41
CA SER A 320 3.84 2.41 -30.76
C SER A 320 2.58 2.37 -29.91
N ASN A 321 2.25 1.23 -29.32
CA ASN A 321 1.04 1.07 -28.50
C ASN A 321 1.28 1.28 -27.01
N GLY A 322 2.51 1.23 -26.55
CA GLY A 322 2.85 1.27 -25.12
C GLY A 322 3.54 2.56 -24.69
N GLY A 323 4.10 3.29 -25.62
CA GLY A 323 4.95 4.41 -25.28
C GLY A 323 6.22 3.98 -24.53
N ASN A 324 6.84 4.92 -23.84
CA ASN A 324 7.96 4.61 -22.98
C ASN A 324 7.46 4.16 -21.62
N GLN A 325 8.02 3.08 -21.13
CA GLN A 325 7.87 2.66 -19.74
C GLN A 325 9.09 3.07 -18.93
N TYR A 326 8.86 3.40 -17.68
CA TYR A 326 9.92 3.90 -16.81
C TYR A 326 9.97 3.12 -15.51
N VAL A 327 11.14 2.64 -15.16
CA VAL A 327 11.42 2.11 -13.83
C VAL A 327 12.00 3.25 -13.00
N ALA A 328 11.32 3.54 -11.90
CA ALA A 328 11.67 4.68 -11.09
C ALA A 328 13.08 4.60 -10.53
N SER A 329 13.76 5.74 -10.56
CA SER A 329 15.07 5.96 -9.98
C SER A 329 15.26 7.43 -9.69
N VAL A 330 16.23 7.76 -8.90
CA VAL A 330 16.62 9.12 -8.59
C VAL A 330 18.08 9.34 -8.97
N TRP A 331 18.41 10.56 -9.36
CA TRP A 331 19.78 10.95 -9.60
C TRP A 331 20.45 11.43 -8.32
N PRO A 332 21.77 11.36 -8.24
CA PRO A 332 22.50 12.03 -7.18
C PRO A 332 22.26 13.53 -7.23
N LYS A 333 22.23 14.15 -6.07
CA LYS A 333 22.11 15.60 -5.96
C LYS A 333 23.18 16.31 -6.78
N GLY A 334 22.76 17.31 -7.56
CA GLY A 334 23.67 18.18 -8.34
C GLY A 334 24.36 17.53 -9.54
N GLU A 335 24.10 16.26 -9.83
CA GLU A 335 24.76 15.53 -10.91
C GLU A 335 23.92 15.34 -12.17
N TYR A 336 22.74 15.92 -12.22
CA TYR A 336 21.90 15.79 -13.40
C TYR A 336 22.53 16.53 -14.60
N SER A 337 22.93 15.77 -15.60
CA SER A 337 23.55 16.29 -16.82
C SER A 337 22.77 15.94 -18.10
N GLY A 338 21.58 15.36 -17.97
CA GLY A 338 20.83 14.78 -19.09
C GLY A 338 21.27 13.36 -19.46
N ASP A 339 22.35 12.86 -18.88
CA ASP A 339 22.83 11.49 -19.11
C ASP A 339 22.24 10.53 -18.07
N VAL A 340 21.20 9.82 -18.49
CA VAL A 340 20.49 8.84 -17.64
C VAL A 340 21.36 7.71 -17.12
N ASN A 341 22.52 7.43 -17.75
CA ASN A 341 23.42 6.38 -17.30
C ASN A 341 24.22 6.79 -16.05
N LYS A 342 24.25 8.08 -15.72
CA LYS A 342 24.90 8.59 -14.50
C LYS A 342 23.99 8.61 -13.29
N LEU A 343 22.73 8.23 -13.43
CA LEU A 343 21.77 8.25 -12.33
C LEU A 343 21.93 7.04 -11.41
N VAL A 344 21.83 7.29 -10.11
CA VAL A 344 21.94 6.24 -9.10
C VAL A 344 20.57 5.59 -8.89
N LYS A 345 20.54 4.27 -9.00
CA LYS A 345 19.35 3.49 -8.62
C LYS A 345 19.28 3.36 -7.12
N VAL A 346 18.13 3.64 -6.55
CA VAL A 346 17.86 3.47 -5.13
C VAL A 346 16.88 2.34 -4.88
N LYS A 347 16.92 1.80 -3.68
CA LYS A 347 16.08 0.68 -3.23
C LYS A 347 14.60 0.96 -3.39
N ASN A 348 14.17 2.15 -3.01
CA ASN A 348 12.83 2.64 -3.25
C ASN A 348 12.87 4.12 -3.63
N PRO A 349 12.76 4.45 -4.93
CA PRO A 349 12.88 5.82 -5.41
C PRO A 349 11.72 6.74 -5.01
N TYR A 350 10.64 6.17 -4.47
CA TYR A 350 9.48 6.95 -4.00
C TYR A 350 9.62 7.38 -2.54
N VAL A 351 10.62 6.90 -1.83
CA VAL A 351 10.94 7.35 -0.47
C VAL A 351 11.80 8.60 -0.57
N ASN A 352 11.26 9.70 -0.07
CA ASN A 352 12.04 10.92 0.04
C ASN A 352 13.06 10.81 1.17
N PRO A 353 14.25 11.40 1.02
CA PRO A 353 15.17 11.54 2.13
C PRO A 353 14.50 12.26 3.31
N TYR A 354 14.76 11.79 4.52
CA TYR A 354 14.25 12.41 5.72
C TYR A 354 15.32 12.52 6.82
N PRO A 355 15.52 13.70 7.44
CA PRO A 355 14.98 14.99 7.00
C PRO A 355 15.54 15.40 5.64
N LEU A 356 14.82 16.25 4.91
CA LEU A 356 15.31 16.76 3.64
C LEU A 356 16.47 17.72 3.89
N ALA A 357 17.59 17.56 3.17
CA ALA A 357 18.78 18.37 3.34
C ALA A 357 18.52 19.85 3.01
N GLU A 358 19.18 20.78 3.72
CA GLU A 358 19.00 22.22 3.51
C GLU A 358 19.43 22.65 2.09
N ASP A 359 20.41 21.95 1.52
CA ASP A 359 20.97 22.23 0.20
C ASP A 359 20.40 21.39 -0.92
N GLU A 360 19.24 20.73 -0.67
CA GLU A 360 18.55 19.90 -1.67
C GLU A 360 18.19 20.73 -2.93
N ASP A 361 18.31 20.11 -4.10
CA ASP A 361 18.08 20.74 -5.40
C ASP A 361 17.16 19.94 -6.34
N ARG A 362 16.57 18.84 -5.84
CA ARG A 362 15.66 17.99 -6.60
C ARG A 362 14.19 18.29 -6.35
N PHE A 363 13.88 18.95 -5.24
CA PHE A 363 12.51 19.19 -4.82
C PHE A 363 12.24 20.68 -4.68
N ILE A 364 11.04 21.10 -5.06
CA ILE A 364 10.61 22.50 -4.97
C ILE A 364 9.72 22.75 -3.74
N VAL A 365 8.91 21.75 -3.33
CA VAL A 365 8.04 21.83 -2.15
C VAL A 365 8.35 20.67 -1.22
N TYR A 366 8.50 20.98 0.05
CA TYR A 366 8.71 20.03 1.13
C TYR A 366 7.69 20.25 2.24
N LEU A 367 7.00 19.18 2.62
CA LEU A 367 6.13 19.11 3.78
C LEU A 367 6.93 18.61 4.98
N SER A 368 7.29 19.51 5.88
CA SER A 368 8.05 19.16 7.07
C SER A 368 7.15 18.59 8.16
N LYS A 369 7.46 17.38 8.64
CA LYS A 369 6.81 16.81 9.83
C LYS A 369 7.26 17.53 11.10
N GLU A 370 8.55 17.88 11.16
CA GLU A 370 9.10 18.70 12.23
C GLU A 370 8.75 20.17 11.96
N TYR A 371 8.39 20.90 13.02
CA TYR A 371 8.15 22.32 12.89
C TYR A 371 9.44 23.07 12.54
N LEU A 372 9.44 23.77 11.43
CA LEU A 372 10.50 24.67 11.00
C LEU A 372 10.07 26.11 11.24
N SER A 373 10.90 26.86 11.97
CA SER A 373 10.76 28.31 12.10
C SER A 373 11.03 29.01 10.76
N ASP A 374 10.62 30.27 10.60
CA ASP A 374 10.87 31.03 9.38
C ASP A 374 12.38 31.16 9.09
N ALA A 375 13.19 31.29 10.14
CA ALA A 375 14.66 31.31 10.01
C ALA A 375 15.24 29.98 9.49
N GLU A 376 14.64 28.85 9.85
CA GLU A 376 15.04 27.54 9.35
C GLU A 376 14.55 27.30 7.92
N LYS A 377 13.33 27.75 7.61
CA LYS A 377 12.80 27.71 6.24
C LYS A 377 13.65 28.57 5.30
N ALA A 378 14.06 29.76 5.72
CA ALA A 378 14.87 30.68 4.95
C ALA A 378 16.26 30.09 4.56
N LYS A 379 16.78 29.14 5.33
CA LYS A 379 18.07 28.49 5.00
C LYS A 379 17.98 27.54 3.81
N ARG A 380 16.78 27.17 3.40
CA ARG A 380 16.52 26.14 2.38
C ARG A 380 16.19 26.77 1.04
N GLY A 381 16.85 26.32 0.00
CA GLY A 381 16.60 26.79 -1.37
C GLY A 381 15.41 26.07 -2.02
N TYR A 382 14.31 25.89 -1.27
CA TYR A 382 13.03 25.30 -1.70
C TYR A 382 11.93 25.69 -0.72
N ILE A 383 10.69 25.51 -1.13
CA ILE A 383 9.53 25.91 -0.33
C ILE A 383 9.28 24.88 0.77
N CYS A 384 9.24 25.34 2.02
CA CYS A 384 8.90 24.51 3.17
C CYS A 384 7.53 24.87 3.73
N VAL A 385 6.70 23.85 3.91
CA VAL A 385 5.41 23.96 4.60
C VAL A 385 5.42 23.02 5.79
N ASN A 386 5.19 23.55 7.00
CA ASN A 386 5.00 22.68 8.16
C ASN A 386 3.68 21.91 8.00
N ILE A 387 3.68 20.61 8.20
CA ILE A 387 2.49 19.79 8.01
C ILE A 387 1.36 20.22 8.94
N ASP A 388 1.68 20.65 10.16
CA ASP A 388 0.67 21.17 11.09
C ASP A 388 -0.06 22.41 10.56
N ASP A 389 0.60 23.21 9.71
CA ASP A 389 0.00 24.40 9.10
C ASP A 389 -1.07 24.05 8.04
N LEU A 390 -1.14 22.81 7.59
CA LEU A 390 -2.19 22.31 6.69
C LEU A 390 -3.55 22.21 7.39
N PHE A 391 -3.56 22.09 8.71
CA PHE A 391 -4.75 21.80 9.49
C PHE A 391 -5.26 23.02 10.25
N ALA A 392 -6.57 23.12 10.38
CA ALA A 392 -7.24 24.03 11.29
C ALA A 392 -7.25 23.47 12.73
N ALA A 393 -7.67 24.27 13.70
CA ALA A 393 -7.71 23.88 15.10
C ALA A 393 -8.62 22.67 15.39
N ASP A 394 -9.59 22.42 14.54
CA ASP A 394 -10.49 21.24 14.64
C ASP A 394 -9.91 19.96 13.99
N GLY A 395 -8.67 20.03 13.52
CA GLY A 395 -7.98 18.91 12.86
C GLY A 395 -8.36 18.64 11.41
N LYS A 396 -9.21 19.47 10.82
CA LYS A 396 -9.53 19.40 9.38
C LYS A 396 -8.53 20.18 8.56
N TYR A 397 -8.37 19.80 7.30
CA TYR A 397 -7.59 20.60 6.36
C TYR A 397 -8.19 22.01 6.23
N LYS A 398 -7.32 23.03 6.20
CA LYS A 398 -7.74 24.42 5.92
C LYS A 398 -8.30 24.53 4.51
N GLU A 399 -9.28 25.40 4.31
CA GLU A 399 -9.92 25.62 3.01
C GLU A 399 -8.94 25.99 1.90
N THR A 400 -7.83 26.66 2.23
CA THR A 400 -6.76 26.99 1.28
C THR A 400 -6.10 25.77 0.63
N PHE A 401 -6.22 24.60 1.25
CA PHE A 401 -5.69 23.33 0.76
C PHE A 401 -6.78 22.38 0.22
N ILE A 402 -7.99 22.88 0.08
CA ILE A 402 -9.12 22.20 -0.54
C ILE A 402 -9.43 22.85 -1.88
N ASP A 403 -9.60 22.08 -2.93
CA ASP A 403 -9.99 22.60 -4.24
C ASP A 403 -11.48 22.98 -4.22
N ALA A 404 -11.76 24.29 -4.24
CA ALA A 404 -13.12 24.80 -4.25
C ALA A 404 -13.90 24.46 -5.53
N GLN A 405 -13.22 24.10 -6.62
CA GLN A 405 -13.85 23.76 -7.91
C GLN A 405 -14.21 22.27 -8.03
N GLN A 406 -13.53 21.44 -7.25
CA GLN A 406 -13.82 20.01 -7.17
C GLN A 406 -14.11 19.67 -5.72
N THR A 407 -15.37 19.55 -5.38
CA THR A 407 -15.80 19.20 -4.03
C THR A 407 -15.05 17.94 -3.52
N ASN A 408 -14.35 18.12 -2.41
CA ASN A 408 -13.61 17.09 -1.69
C ASN A 408 -12.26 16.64 -2.30
N THR A 409 -11.56 17.47 -3.04
CA THR A 409 -10.19 17.20 -3.43
C THR A 409 -9.20 18.09 -2.67
N TYR A 410 -7.99 17.58 -2.42
CA TYR A 410 -6.98 18.26 -1.63
C TYR A 410 -5.78 18.64 -2.49
N THR A 411 -5.25 19.83 -2.30
CA THR A 411 -4.15 20.35 -3.13
C THR A 411 -2.78 19.96 -2.63
N LEU A 412 -2.59 19.93 -1.32
CA LEU A 412 -1.30 19.63 -0.69
C LEU A 412 -1.50 18.81 0.58
N PHE A 413 -0.85 17.66 0.65
CA PHE A 413 -0.84 16.77 1.82
C PHE A 413 0.26 15.72 1.69
N PRO A 414 0.69 15.07 2.79
CA PRO A 414 1.58 13.90 2.72
C PRO A 414 0.91 12.77 1.93
N SER A 415 1.46 12.44 0.77
CA SER A 415 0.84 11.50 -0.17
C SER A 415 1.23 10.07 0.17
N LEU A 416 0.27 9.14 0.19
CA LEU A 416 0.54 7.73 0.47
C LEU A 416 1.56 7.17 -0.52
N ASN A 417 2.60 6.53 0.01
CA ASN A 417 3.71 6.00 -0.77
C ASN A 417 3.70 4.47 -0.91
N LYS A 418 3.04 3.77 -0.02
CA LYS A 418 2.95 2.31 -0.04
C LYS A 418 2.22 1.82 -1.29
N PHE A 419 2.65 0.68 -1.84
CA PHE A 419 2.12 0.08 -3.09
C PHE A 419 2.26 0.95 -4.33
N ASN A 420 3.24 1.86 -4.33
CA ASN A 420 3.56 2.72 -5.43
C ASN A 420 4.66 2.11 -6.31
N PHE A 421 4.40 0.98 -6.89
CA PHE A 421 5.40 0.23 -7.64
C PHE A 421 5.26 0.46 -9.13
N ASN A 422 6.33 0.88 -9.75
CA ASN A 422 6.50 1.16 -11.15
C ASN A 422 7.55 0.29 -11.82
N PHE A 423 7.88 -0.83 -11.21
CA PHE A 423 8.87 -1.67 -11.85
C PHE A 423 8.25 -2.50 -12.99
N GLU A 424 9.05 -3.17 -13.75
CA GLU A 424 8.65 -3.88 -14.97
C GLU A 424 8.04 -2.97 -16.03
N GLY A 425 8.43 -1.69 -16.01
CA GLY A 425 8.05 -0.77 -17.01
C GLY A 425 7.01 0.30 -16.65
N GLY A 426 6.51 0.33 -15.46
CA GLY A 426 5.85 1.43 -14.79
C GLY A 426 4.62 2.07 -15.40
N PHE A 427 4.69 2.67 -16.56
CA PHE A 427 3.56 3.35 -17.18
C PHE A 427 3.19 2.76 -18.50
N TYR A 428 1.90 2.60 -18.68
CA TYR A 428 1.38 2.14 -19.93
C TYR A 428 0.37 3.14 -20.51
N GLY A 429 0.72 3.70 -21.65
CA GLY A 429 -0.18 4.57 -22.40
C GLY A 429 -0.63 5.81 -21.62
N SER A 430 -1.84 6.31 -21.88
CA SER A 430 -2.46 7.40 -21.13
C SER A 430 -2.95 6.99 -19.73
N ASN A 431 -2.89 5.69 -19.39
CA ASN A 431 -3.31 5.16 -18.11
C ASN A 431 -2.17 5.11 -17.10
N LEU A 432 -1.56 6.24 -16.84
CA LEU A 432 -0.59 6.42 -15.78
C LEU A 432 -1.14 6.15 -14.37
N GLN A 433 -2.43 5.82 -14.30
CA GLN A 433 -3.15 5.48 -13.07
C GLN A 433 -2.94 4.05 -12.61
N CYS A 434 -2.38 3.19 -13.46
CA CYS A 434 -2.29 1.77 -13.17
C CYS A 434 -0.87 1.40 -12.77
N LYS A 435 -0.73 0.72 -11.65
CA LYS A 435 0.54 0.19 -11.15
C LYS A 435 0.53 -1.33 -11.17
N THR A 436 1.67 -1.91 -11.48
CA THR A 436 1.82 -3.34 -11.72
C THR A 436 2.16 -4.15 -10.48
N GLY A 437 2.58 -3.50 -9.40
CA GLY A 437 3.02 -4.18 -8.19
C GLY A 437 1.94 -5.02 -7.49
N ASP A 438 2.39 -6.01 -6.75
CA ASP A 438 1.53 -6.81 -5.88
C ASP A 438 1.03 -6.01 -4.69
N MET A 439 -0.19 -6.30 -4.26
CA MET A 439 -0.76 -5.76 -3.02
C MET A 439 -0.72 -6.81 -1.93
N PHE A 440 -0.21 -6.44 -0.76
CA PHE A 440 -0.16 -7.35 0.38
C PHE A 440 -1.49 -7.31 1.13
N ILE A 441 -2.23 -8.41 1.11
CA ILE A 441 -3.48 -8.56 1.85
C ILE A 441 -3.16 -8.82 3.33
N MET A 442 -2.10 -9.58 3.60
CA MET A 442 -1.60 -9.85 4.94
C MET A 442 -0.09 -10.02 4.94
N ARG A 443 0.56 -9.53 6.00
CA ARG A 443 2.01 -9.63 6.21
C ARG A 443 2.33 -10.19 7.59
N MET A 444 3.53 -10.73 7.74
CA MET A 444 4.00 -11.27 9.02
C MET A 444 3.95 -10.25 10.16
N ALA A 445 4.19 -8.96 9.88
CA ALA A 445 4.04 -7.90 10.88
C ALA A 445 2.65 -7.87 11.54
N GLU A 446 1.59 -8.19 10.80
CA GLU A 446 0.23 -8.25 11.37
C GLU A 446 0.09 -9.40 12.36
N VAL A 447 0.75 -10.53 12.12
CA VAL A 447 0.75 -11.65 13.06
C VAL A 447 1.38 -11.26 14.41
N TYR A 448 2.46 -10.48 14.37
CA TYR A 448 3.05 -9.91 15.60
C TYR A 448 2.09 -8.97 16.33
N LEU A 449 1.33 -8.15 15.59
CA LEU A 449 0.32 -7.26 16.18
C LEU A 449 -0.84 -8.06 16.78
N ILE A 450 -1.29 -9.13 16.12
CA ILE A 450 -2.33 -10.04 16.64
C ILE A 450 -1.83 -10.73 17.93
N ALA A 451 -0.58 -11.24 17.95
CA ALA A 451 0.00 -11.84 19.13
C ALA A 451 0.07 -10.82 20.29
N ALA A 452 0.50 -9.59 20.02
CA ALA A 452 0.57 -8.55 21.02
C ALA A 452 -0.81 -8.18 21.57
N GLU A 453 -1.80 -7.98 20.72
CA GLU A 453 -3.16 -7.67 21.15
C GLU A 453 -3.77 -8.82 21.97
N ALA A 454 -3.61 -10.05 21.50
CA ALA A 454 -4.13 -11.23 22.20
C ALA A 454 -3.49 -11.38 23.59
N GLU A 455 -2.18 -11.19 23.72
CA GLU A 455 -1.49 -11.23 25.00
C GLU A 455 -1.95 -10.13 25.95
N GLU A 456 -2.14 -8.90 25.45
CA GLU A 456 -2.67 -7.79 26.25
C GLU A 456 -4.09 -8.09 26.73
N ARG A 457 -4.97 -8.60 25.87
CA ARG A 457 -6.35 -8.98 26.20
C ARG A 457 -6.43 -10.13 27.21
N LEU A 458 -5.39 -10.96 27.28
CA LEU A 458 -5.25 -12.05 28.24
C LEU A 458 -4.52 -11.64 29.52
N GLY A 459 -4.13 -10.36 29.66
CA GLY A 459 -3.47 -9.81 30.86
C GLY A 459 -1.94 -9.95 30.87
N ASN A 460 -1.30 -10.27 29.76
CA ASN A 460 0.14 -10.51 29.64
C ASN A 460 0.85 -9.32 28.97
N GLY A 461 0.64 -8.08 29.48
CA GLY A 461 1.15 -6.85 28.88
C GLY A 461 2.66 -6.83 28.60
N ALA A 462 3.47 -7.46 29.47
CA ALA A 462 4.92 -7.57 29.23
C ALA A 462 5.23 -8.37 27.95
N LYS A 463 4.51 -9.46 27.71
CA LYS A 463 4.69 -10.27 26.50
C LYS A 463 4.16 -9.55 25.25
N ALA A 464 3.06 -8.83 25.38
CA ALA A 464 2.54 -7.96 24.33
C ALA A 464 3.58 -6.92 23.89
N ALA A 465 4.25 -6.28 24.85
CA ALA A 465 5.32 -5.32 24.59
C ALA A 465 6.52 -5.95 23.86
N GLU A 466 6.90 -7.20 24.17
CA GLU A 466 7.96 -7.91 23.46
C GLU A 466 7.64 -8.02 21.95
N TYR A 467 6.43 -8.45 21.58
CA TYR A 467 6.01 -8.56 20.18
C TYR A 467 5.97 -7.20 19.47
N LEU A 468 5.47 -6.16 20.13
CA LEU A 468 5.45 -4.81 19.58
C LEU A 468 6.88 -4.28 19.36
N ASN A 469 7.79 -4.55 20.28
CA ASN A 469 9.17 -4.08 20.22
C ASN A 469 9.96 -4.70 19.05
N VAL A 470 9.65 -5.93 18.65
CA VAL A 470 10.22 -6.51 17.41
C VAL A 470 9.93 -5.60 16.20
N LEU A 471 8.68 -5.15 16.07
CA LEU A 471 8.28 -4.29 14.96
C LEU A 471 8.76 -2.84 15.12
N ARG A 472 8.82 -2.33 16.36
CA ARG A 472 9.32 -0.98 16.63
C ARG A 472 10.81 -0.89 16.35
N LYS A 473 11.61 -1.85 16.82
CA LYS A 473 13.06 -1.85 16.65
C LYS A 473 13.47 -1.76 15.16
N ARG A 474 12.87 -2.55 14.29
CA ARG A 474 13.18 -2.52 12.86
C ARG A 474 12.73 -1.24 12.14
N ALA A 475 11.80 -0.50 12.73
CA ALA A 475 11.29 0.77 12.20
C ALA A 475 12.04 1.98 12.75
N TRP A 476 12.84 1.81 13.79
CA TRP A 476 13.59 2.86 14.44
C TRP A 476 14.80 3.27 13.59
N ARG A 477 15.18 4.56 13.62
CA ARG A 477 16.31 5.07 12.81
C ARG A 477 17.65 4.58 13.30
N ASN A 478 17.82 4.52 14.59
CA ASN A 478 19.03 3.96 15.21
C ASN A 478 18.69 3.19 16.50
N GLU A 479 19.48 2.18 16.78
CA GLU A 479 19.27 1.27 17.91
C GLU A 479 19.45 1.97 19.27
N ALA A 480 20.39 2.90 19.39
CA ALA A 480 20.66 3.60 20.63
C ALA A 480 19.44 4.44 21.09
N ASP A 481 18.79 5.11 20.17
CA ASP A 481 17.56 5.86 20.47
C ASP A 481 16.40 4.92 20.85
N PHE A 482 16.34 3.73 20.25
CA PHE A 482 15.32 2.74 20.60
C PHE A 482 15.52 2.23 22.04
N GLU A 483 16.74 1.92 22.42
CA GLU A 483 17.06 1.45 23.79
C GLU A 483 16.85 2.53 24.86
N ALA A 484 16.90 3.82 24.48
CA ALA A 484 16.71 4.95 25.39
C ALA A 484 15.24 5.35 25.60
N ASN A 485 14.33 4.93 24.72
CA ASN A 485 12.90 5.30 24.69
C ASN A 485 11.97 4.09 24.69
#